data_78222117d8638d80bcad6b62919be6c9
#
_entry.id   78222117d8638d80bcad6b62919be6c9
#
_cell.length_a   1.000
_cell.length_b   1.000
_cell.length_c   1.000
_cell.angle_alpha   90.00
_cell.angle_beta   90.00
_cell.angle_gamma   90.00
#
_symmetry.space_group_name_H-M   'P 1'
#
loop_
_entity.id
_entity.type
_entity.pdbx_description
1 polymer ?
#
loop_
_entity_poly.entity_id
_entity_poly.type
_entity_poly.pdbx_seq_one_letter_code
_entity_poly.pdbx_strand_id
1 'polypeptide(L)'
;YNNQTYLIGSYLTQSAFTSVMAQNGVTNNELTYYVQFESAAKAANAITELQTQYQLSDGSISENTGVMGMAGQSNNTAMQSMYGLAAILFVLVLLAGILMISGSMNSIIAQRTQFFGMLRCIGASRQQIIRFVRLEALNWCKTAVPIGVVFGTIISWIICATLHYGIGGEFSTTPVFQISPVGLISGVVVGVVTVFLAAQSPAKRAAKVSPISAVSGNVDNKSSVKHAIKFSLGKIDNSLGIHHAVEKKKNWFLMTASFALTIMLVFSFSVILDFAKQLVPSLSVTSAD
;
A
#
# COMPACT_ATOMS: atom_id res chain seq x y z
N TYR A 1 -5.46 -29.97 0.62
CA TYR A 1 -6.45 -30.32 1.65
C TYR A 1 -7.65 -29.42 1.48
N ASN A 2 -8.65 -29.93 0.75
CA ASN A 2 -9.91 -29.23 0.59
C ASN A 2 -10.84 -29.71 1.72
N ASN A 3 -11.07 -28.88 2.72
CA ASN A 3 -11.78 -29.21 3.94
C ASN A 3 -13.30 -28.99 3.85
N GLN A 4 -13.87 -28.91 2.65
CA GLN A 4 -15.28 -28.55 2.48
C GLN A 4 -16.17 -29.58 1.81
N THR A 5 -15.62 -30.70 1.35
CA THR A 5 -16.46 -31.80 0.89
C THR A 5 -16.21 -32.98 1.83
N TYR A 6 -17.21 -33.33 2.64
CA TYR A 6 -17.21 -34.61 3.39
C TYR A 6 -17.37 -35.77 2.40
N LEU A 7 -16.44 -35.85 1.44
CA LEU A 7 -16.25 -37.06 0.68
C LEU A 7 -15.54 -38.02 1.64
N ILE A 8 -16.20 -39.13 1.96
CA ILE A 8 -15.62 -40.26 2.67
C ILE A 8 -14.53 -40.80 1.72
N GLY A 9 -13.34 -40.23 1.85
CA GLY A 9 -12.16 -40.66 1.10
C GLY A 9 -11.46 -41.76 1.84
N SER A 10 -11.16 -42.85 1.18
CA SER A 10 -10.27 -43.88 1.72
C SER A 10 -8.92 -43.75 1.04
N TYR A 11 -7.84 -43.73 1.83
CA TYR A 11 -6.47 -43.76 1.31
C TYR A 11 -6.11 -45.22 1.01
N LEU A 12 -5.92 -45.52 -0.28
CA LEU A 12 -5.53 -46.86 -0.75
C LEU A 12 -4.15 -46.75 -1.40
N THR A 13 -3.39 -47.82 -1.35
CA THR A 13 -2.19 -47.97 -2.17
C THR A 13 -2.62 -48.09 -3.64
N GLN A 14 -1.78 -47.67 -4.58
CA GLN A 14 -2.09 -47.71 -6.00
C GLN A 14 -2.55 -49.10 -6.47
N SER A 15 -1.92 -50.15 -5.96
CA SER A 15 -2.28 -51.54 -6.28
C SER A 15 -3.66 -51.94 -5.70
N ALA A 16 -3.99 -51.49 -4.48
CA ALA A 16 -5.30 -51.74 -3.88
C ALA A 16 -6.39 -50.94 -4.62
N PHE A 17 -6.10 -49.69 -5.02
CA PHE A 17 -7.02 -48.85 -5.76
C PHE A 17 -7.35 -49.48 -7.13
N THR A 18 -6.34 -49.88 -7.90
CA THR A 18 -6.55 -50.54 -9.19
C THR A 18 -7.32 -51.85 -9.10
N SER A 19 -7.11 -52.65 -8.07
CA SER A 19 -7.85 -53.90 -7.83
C SER A 19 -9.32 -53.64 -7.48
N VAL A 20 -9.62 -52.64 -6.63
CA VAL A 20 -10.97 -52.26 -6.27
C VAL A 20 -11.75 -51.68 -7.45
N MET A 21 -11.08 -50.87 -8.28
CA MET A 21 -11.69 -50.29 -9.51
C MET A 21 -11.99 -51.37 -10.55
N ALA A 22 -11.08 -52.31 -10.72
CA ALA A 22 -11.29 -53.47 -11.59
C ALA A 22 -12.45 -54.36 -11.15
N GLN A 23 -12.62 -54.58 -9.84
CA GLN A 23 -13.74 -55.34 -9.28
C GLN A 23 -15.08 -54.64 -9.48
N ASN A 24 -15.10 -53.32 -9.49
CA ASN A 24 -16.32 -52.51 -9.71
C ASN A 24 -16.59 -52.16 -11.18
N GLY A 25 -15.81 -52.70 -12.13
CA GLY A 25 -16.01 -52.50 -13.59
C GLY A 25 -15.67 -51.08 -14.03
N VAL A 26 -14.96 -50.29 -13.26
CA VAL A 26 -14.52 -48.92 -13.64
C VAL A 26 -13.20 -49.07 -14.42
N THR A 27 -13.29 -48.88 -15.73
CA THR A 27 -12.14 -49.03 -16.65
C THR A 27 -11.47 -47.69 -16.98
N ASN A 28 -12.09 -46.58 -16.68
CA ASN A 28 -11.58 -45.25 -17.02
C ASN A 28 -11.17 -44.52 -15.70
N ASN A 29 -9.91 -44.69 -15.32
CA ASN A 29 -9.35 -44.08 -14.13
C ASN A 29 -8.66 -42.78 -14.54
N GLU A 30 -9.33 -41.66 -14.41
CA GLU A 30 -8.68 -40.34 -14.44
C GLU A 30 -7.89 -40.17 -13.15
N LEU A 31 -6.57 -40.37 -13.25
CA LEU A 31 -5.66 -40.16 -12.12
C LEU A 31 -5.31 -38.69 -12.04
N THR A 32 -5.64 -38.06 -10.92
CA THR A 32 -5.21 -36.72 -10.61
C THR A 32 -3.93 -36.76 -9.79
N TYR A 33 -2.87 -36.14 -10.31
CA TYR A 33 -1.58 -36.04 -9.64
C TYR A 33 -1.47 -34.72 -8.92
N TYR A 34 -1.19 -34.76 -7.63
CA TYR A 34 -0.93 -33.56 -6.83
C TYR A 34 0.57 -33.37 -6.68
N VAL A 35 1.07 -32.24 -7.15
CA VAL A 35 2.49 -31.87 -7.03
C VAL A 35 2.61 -30.70 -6.05
N GLN A 36 3.44 -30.88 -5.03
CA GLN A 36 3.74 -29.84 -4.07
C GLN A 36 5.15 -29.30 -4.33
N PHE A 37 5.28 -28.00 -4.51
CA PHE A 37 6.56 -27.32 -4.66
C PHE A 37 7.05 -26.78 -3.32
N GLU A 38 8.35 -26.82 -3.10
CA GLU A 38 9.01 -26.29 -1.90
C GLU A 38 8.86 -24.78 -1.76
N SER A 39 8.74 -24.06 -2.89
CA SER A 39 8.61 -22.61 -2.94
C SER A 39 7.61 -22.19 -4.00
N ALA A 40 6.58 -21.46 -3.59
CA ALA A 40 5.61 -20.87 -4.50
C ALA A 40 6.27 -19.92 -5.53
N ALA A 41 7.40 -19.29 -5.19
CA ALA A 41 8.12 -18.39 -6.08
C ALA A 41 8.75 -19.07 -7.31
N LYS A 42 8.97 -20.38 -7.26
CA LYS A 42 9.52 -21.18 -8.37
C LYS A 42 8.44 -22.00 -9.07
N ALA A 43 7.23 -22.03 -8.55
CA ALA A 43 6.17 -22.91 -9.02
C ALA A 43 5.76 -22.60 -10.46
N ALA A 44 5.62 -21.33 -10.84
CA ALA A 44 5.22 -20.95 -12.19
C ALA A 44 6.20 -21.44 -13.26
N ASN A 45 7.51 -21.31 -13.02
CA ASN A 45 8.53 -21.78 -13.94
C ASN A 45 8.53 -23.32 -14.02
N ALA A 46 8.39 -24.01 -12.89
CA ALA A 46 8.33 -25.46 -12.83
C ALA A 46 7.07 -26.01 -13.52
N ILE A 47 5.93 -25.35 -13.39
CA ILE A 47 4.70 -25.70 -14.11
C ILE A 47 4.91 -25.58 -15.63
N THR A 48 5.51 -24.49 -16.10
CA THR A 48 5.81 -24.29 -17.52
C THR A 48 6.78 -25.35 -18.05
N GLU A 49 7.77 -25.73 -17.25
CA GLU A 49 8.72 -26.78 -17.58
C GLU A 49 8.04 -28.16 -17.71
N LEU A 50 7.17 -28.49 -16.72
CA LEU A 50 6.36 -29.72 -16.78
C LEU A 50 5.41 -29.75 -17.98
N GLN A 51 4.74 -28.64 -18.32
CA GLN A 51 3.89 -28.52 -19.49
C GLN A 51 4.66 -28.83 -20.77
N THR A 52 5.86 -28.25 -20.88
CA THR A 52 6.71 -28.43 -22.08
C THR A 52 7.27 -29.85 -22.17
N GLN A 53 7.69 -30.41 -21.03
CA GLN A 53 8.31 -31.72 -20.94
C GLN A 53 7.32 -32.87 -21.24
N TYR A 54 6.10 -32.74 -20.70
CA TYR A 54 5.07 -33.79 -20.82
C TYR A 54 4.00 -33.46 -21.88
N GLN A 55 4.14 -32.35 -22.61
CA GLN A 55 3.20 -31.89 -23.65
C GLN A 55 1.75 -31.83 -23.16
N LEU A 56 1.57 -31.33 -21.90
CA LEU A 56 0.26 -31.22 -21.25
C LEU A 56 -0.54 -30.06 -21.85
N SER A 57 -1.83 -30.27 -22.10
CA SER A 57 -2.70 -29.20 -22.57
C SER A 57 -2.96 -28.19 -21.44
N ASP A 58 -3.25 -26.92 -21.77
CA ASP A 58 -3.47 -25.85 -20.81
C ASP A 58 -4.64 -26.12 -19.85
N GLY A 59 -5.58 -26.99 -20.21
CA GLY A 59 -6.70 -27.37 -19.35
C GLY A 59 -6.44 -28.56 -18.41
N SER A 60 -5.32 -29.26 -18.57
CA SER A 60 -4.99 -30.45 -17.76
C SER A 60 -4.28 -30.16 -16.46
N ILE A 61 -3.83 -28.93 -16.24
CA ILE A 61 -3.17 -28.47 -15.01
C ILE A 61 -4.09 -27.51 -14.27
N SER A 62 -4.45 -27.88 -13.03
CA SER A 62 -5.15 -27.01 -12.11
C SER A 62 -4.17 -26.46 -11.09
N GLU A 63 -4.04 -25.15 -11.04
CA GLU A 63 -3.16 -24.44 -10.10
C GLU A 63 -3.92 -24.07 -8.83
N ASN A 64 -3.26 -24.11 -7.68
CA ASN A 64 -3.80 -23.47 -6.48
C ASN A 64 -3.69 -21.94 -6.65
N THR A 65 -4.73 -21.35 -7.24
CA THR A 65 -4.80 -19.91 -7.56
C THR A 65 -4.62 -19.02 -6.33
N GLY A 66 -5.05 -19.48 -5.15
CA GLY A 66 -4.87 -18.72 -3.90
C GLY A 66 -3.40 -18.60 -3.49
N VAL A 67 -2.67 -19.71 -3.46
CA VAL A 67 -1.24 -19.74 -3.11
C VAL A 67 -0.39 -19.05 -4.17
N MET A 68 -0.65 -19.32 -5.44
CA MET A 68 0.03 -18.65 -6.57
C MET A 68 -0.26 -17.16 -6.60
N GLY A 69 -1.50 -16.75 -6.28
CA GLY A 69 -1.90 -15.36 -6.16
C GLY A 69 -1.16 -14.64 -5.05
N MET A 70 -1.04 -15.23 -3.86
CA MET A 70 -0.27 -14.60 -2.77
C MET A 70 1.24 -14.50 -3.10
N ALA A 71 1.75 -15.41 -3.92
CA ALA A 71 3.14 -15.36 -4.38
C ALA A 71 3.38 -14.38 -5.56
N GLY A 72 2.32 -13.78 -6.09
CA GLY A 72 2.41 -12.85 -7.24
C GLY A 72 2.68 -13.55 -8.58
N GLN A 73 2.39 -14.86 -8.68
CA GLN A 73 2.76 -15.70 -9.84
C GLN A 73 1.56 -16.33 -10.55
N SER A 74 0.35 -15.97 -10.18
CA SER A 74 -0.84 -16.49 -10.83
C SER A 74 -1.07 -15.83 -12.20
N ASN A 75 -1.25 -16.65 -13.23
CA ASN A 75 -1.64 -16.21 -14.56
C ASN A 75 -3.17 -16.05 -14.70
N ASN A 76 -3.92 -16.30 -13.66
CA ASN A 76 -5.37 -16.16 -13.67
C ASN A 76 -5.76 -14.68 -13.82
N THR A 77 -6.68 -14.39 -14.77
CA THR A 77 -7.14 -13.03 -15.09
C THR A 77 -7.74 -12.32 -13.86
N ALA A 78 -8.44 -13.06 -12.99
CA ALA A 78 -8.99 -12.50 -11.76
C ALA A 78 -7.88 -12.05 -10.79
N MET A 79 -6.84 -12.84 -10.62
CA MET A 79 -5.67 -12.48 -9.79
C MET A 79 -4.88 -11.31 -10.37
N GLN A 80 -4.71 -11.26 -11.68
CA GLN A 80 -4.07 -10.12 -12.36
C GLN A 80 -4.86 -8.84 -12.14
N SER A 81 -6.18 -8.89 -12.16
CA SER A 81 -7.05 -7.75 -11.83
C SER A 81 -6.86 -7.29 -10.38
N MET A 82 -6.72 -8.22 -9.44
CA MET A 82 -6.44 -7.91 -8.03
C MET A 82 -5.07 -7.25 -7.86
N TYR A 83 -4.03 -7.69 -8.58
CA TYR A 83 -2.73 -7.02 -8.56
C TYR A 83 -2.81 -5.60 -9.11
N GLY A 84 -3.59 -5.38 -10.17
CA GLY A 84 -3.84 -4.04 -10.71
C GLY A 84 -4.50 -3.12 -9.67
N LEU A 85 -5.54 -3.61 -9.00
CA LEU A 85 -6.20 -2.86 -7.93
C LEU A 85 -5.27 -2.58 -6.75
N ALA A 86 -4.48 -3.56 -6.32
CA ALA A 86 -3.50 -3.40 -5.25
C ALA A 86 -2.42 -2.36 -5.61
N ALA A 87 -1.95 -2.36 -6.87
CA ALA A 87 -0.99 -1.37 -7.36
C ALA A 87 -1.57 0.05 -7.35
N ILE A 88 -2.82 0.23 -7.80
CA ILE A 88 -3.51 1.52 -7.75
C ILE A 88 -3.62 2.00 -6.30
N LEU A 89 -4.06 1.14 -5.39
CA LEU A 89 -4.19 1.46 -3.96
C LEU A 89 -2.84 1.82 -3.35
N PHE A 90 -1.78 1.08 -3.67
CA PHE A 90 -0.42 1.38 -3.24
C PHE A 90 0.03 2.77 -3.69
N VAL A 91 -0.21 3.13 -4.95
CA VAL A 91 0.13 4.46 -5.48
C VAL A 91 -0.67 5.55 -4.77
N LEU A 92 -1.96 5.33 -4.50
CA LEU A 92 -2.80 6.29 -3.77
C LEU A 92 -2.29 6.50 -2.33
N VAL A 93 -1.93 5.44 -1.61
CA VAL A 93 -1.35 5.51 -0.26
C VAL A 93 -0.04 6.30 -0.28
N LEU A 94 0.81 6.01 -1.26
CA LEU A 94 2.10 6.66 -1.42
C LEU A 94 1.92 8.18 -1.69
N LEU A 95 1.02 8.54 -2.59
CA LEU A 95 0.69 9.94 -2.89
C LEU A 95 0.10 10.66 -1.67
N ALA A 96 -0.82 10.03 -0.95
CA ALA A 96 -1.39 10.60 0.28
C ALA A 96 -0.31 10.87 1.33
N GLY A 97 0.60 9.91 1.54
CA GLY A 97 1.75 10.06 2.44
C GLY A 97 2.68 11.21 2.03
N ILE A 98 3.03 11.29 0.74
CA ILE A 98 3.87 12.37 0.20
C ILE A 98 3.22 13.73 0.45
N LEU A 99 1.93 13.89 0.16
CA LEU A 99 1.23 15.16 0.32
C LEU A 99 1.09 15.56 1.79
N MET A 100 0.77 14.61 2.67
CA MET A 100 0.64 14.85 4.10
C MET A 100 1.98 15.30 4.71
N ILE A 101 3.05 14.56 4.44
CA ILE A 101 4.40 14.89 4.94
C ILE A 101 4.87 16.23 4.35
N SER A 102 4.68 16.45 3.05
CA SER A 102 5.05 17.70 2.39
C SER A 102 4.27 18.90 2.94
N GLY A 103 2.98 18.73 3.26
CA GLY A 103 2.14 19.75 3.90
C GLY A 103 2.64 20.12 5.28
N SER A 104 2.91 19.12 6.13
CA SER A 104 3.46 19.30 7.48
C SER A 104 4.83 19.99 7.44
N MET A 105 5.76 19.52 6.61
CA MET A 105 7.08 20.15 6.45
C MET A 105 6.99 21.58 5.93
N ASN A 106 6.08 21.89 5.01
CA ASN A 106 5.86 23.25 4.55
C ASN A 106 5.42 24.20 5.70
N SER A 107 4.61 23.70 6.63
CA SER A 107 4.19 24.45 7.82
C SER A 107 5.37 24.73 8.75
N ILE A 108 6.19 23.70 9.02
CA ILE A 108 7.40 23.84 9.86
C ILE A 108 8.39 24.83 9.24
N ILE A 109 8.64 24.74 7.93
CA ILE A 109 9.54 25.65 7.23
C ILE A 109 9.01 27.08 7.25
N ALA A 110 7.70 27.28 7.13
CA ALA A 110 7.10 28.61 7.24
C ALA A 110 7.36 29.24 8.61
N GLN A 111 7.27 28.45 9.69
CA GLN A 111 7.59 28.91 11.05
C GLN A 111 9.08 29.23 11.24
N ARG A 112 9.97 28.51 10.54
CA ARG A 112 11.43 28.67 10.62
C ARG A 112 12.02 29.56 9.52
N THR A 113 11.21 30.35 8.84
CA THR A 113 11.66 31.18 7.69
C THR A 113 12.78 32.15 8.09
N GLN A 114 12.68 32.74 9.30
CA GLN A 114 13.68 33.66 9.83
C GLN A 114 15.06 32.96 10.00
N PHE A 115 15.07 31.72 10.54
CA PHE A 115 16.27 30.92 10.68
C PHE A 115 16.96 30.66 9.33
N PHE A 116 16.20 30.26 8.29
CA PHE A 116 16.77 30.05 6.96
C PHE A 116 17.28 31.33 6.31
N GLY A 117 16.63 32.45 6.58
CA GLY A 117 17.07 33.78 6.15
C GLY A 117 18.41 34.17 6.79
N MET A 118 18.56 34.00 8.12
CA MET A 118 19.82 34.23 8.82
C MET A 118 20.96 33.38 8.28
N LEU A 119 20.71 32.07 8.05
CA LEU A 119 21.73 31.21 7.42
C LEU A 119 22.20 31.76 6.08
N ARG A 120 21.30 32.33 5.28
CA ARG A 120 21.68 32.95 4.02
C ARG A 120 22.44 34.25 4.18
N CYS A 121 22.17 35.03 5.20
CA CYS A 121 22.97 36.23 5.53
C CYS A 121 24.42 35.89 5.88
N ILE A 122 24.65 34.76 6.55
CA ILE A 122 26.00 34.26 6.92
C ILE A 122 26.70 33.63 5.69
N GLY A 123 26.02 33.53 4.54
CA GLY A 123 26.61 33.03 3.29
C GLY A 123 26.24 31.59 2.89
N ALA A 124 25.29 30.98 3.56
CA ALA A 124 24.83 29.64 3.16
C ALA A 124 24.23 29.63 1.75
N SER A 125 24.69 28.71 0.90
CA SER A 125 24.18 28.54 -0.44
C SER A 125 22.79 27.90 -0.46
N ARG A 126 22.03 28.11 -1.54
CA ARG A 126 20.70 27.46 -1.71
C ARG A 126 20.78 25.93 -1.64
N GLN A 127 21.84 25.34 -2.20
CA GLN A 127 22.01 23.90 -2.21
C GLN A 127 22.31 23.35 -0.80
N GLN A 128 23.06 24.09 0.02
CA GLN A 128 23.32 23.72 1.41
C GLN A 128 22.02 23.70 2.22
N ILE A 129 21.14 24.70 2.04
CA ILE A 129 19.83 24.73 2.72
C ILE A 129 18.96 23.56 2.28
N ILE A 130 18.91 23.26 0.96
CA ILE A 130 18.15 22.10 0.46
C ILE A 130 18.67 20.79 1.08
N ARG A 131 20.00 20.63 1.11
CA ARG A 131 20.63 19.45 1.70
C ARG A 131 20.33 19.35 3.19
N PHE A 132 20.42 20.45 3.91
CA PHE A 132 20.11 20.53 5.34
C PHE A 132 18.67 20.06 5.64
N VAL A 133 17.68 20.62 4.95
CA VAL A 133 16.25 20.24 5.14
C VAL A 133 15.99 18.77 4.78
N ARG A 134 16.64 18.26 3.74
CA ARG A 134 16.51 16.84 3.37
C ARG A 134 17.14 15.92 4.43
N LEU A 135 18.30 16.28 4.95
CA LEU A 135 18.96 15.51 6.00
C LEU A 135 18.16 15.56 7.32
N GLU A 136 17.55 16.70 7.64
CA GLU A 136 16.65 16.83 8.79
C GLU A 136 15.45 15.89 8.64
N ALA A 137 14.81 15.85 7.46
CA ALA A 137 13.72 14.93 7.17
C ALA A 137 14.14 13.46 7.27
N LEU A 138 15.30 13.10 6.73
CA LEU A 138 15.86 11.75 6.83
C LEU A 138 16.23 11.38 8.26
N ASN A 139 16.68 12.35 9.06
CA ASN A 139 16.99 12.09 10.47
C ASN A 139 15.71 11.72 11.26
N TRP A 140 14.57 12.32 10.92
CA TRP A 140 13.28 11.94 11.50
C TRP A 140 12.84 10.53 11.09
N CYS A 141 13.25 10.05 9.90
CA CYS A 141 12.99 8.68 9.48
C CYS A 141 13.62 7.64 10.41
N LYS A 142 14.77 7.93 11.02
CA LYS A 142 15.45 6.99 11.92
C LYS A 142 14.60 6.59 13.12
N THR A 143 13.73 7.49 13.58
CA THR A 143 12.82 7.23 14.69
C THR A 143 11.42 6.85 14.20
N ALA A 144 10.89 7.55 13.21
CA ALA A 144 9.53 7.35 12.73
C ALA A 144 9.34 6.00 12.02
N VAL A 145 10.32 5.56 11.21
CA VAL A 145 10.19 4.31 10.45
C VAL A 145 10.21 3.08 11.37
N PRO A 146 11.14 2.90 12.33
CA PRO A 146 11.08 1.78 13.26
C PRO A 146 9.80 1.76 14.10
N ILE A 147 9.38 2.92 14.59
CA ILE A 147 8.13 3.04 15.35
C ILE A 147 6.95 2.62 14.48
N GLY A 148 6.87 3.11 13.24
CA GLY A 148 5.83 2.74 12.27
C GLY A 148 5.80 1.25 11.96
N VAL A 149 6.97 0.62 11.81
CA VAL A 149 7.09 -0.82 11.59
C VAL A 149 6.56 -1.61 12.79
N VAL A 150 6.94 -1.23 14.02
CA VAL A 150 6.47 -1.90 15.23
C VAL A 150 4.95 -1.78 15.37
N PHE A 151 4.41 -0.57 15.28
CA PHE A 151 2.95 -0.37 15.33
C PHE A 151 2.22 -1.07 14.20
N GLY A 152 2.75 -1.02 12.97
CA GLY A 152 2.17 -1.72 11.82
C GLY A 152 2.13 -3.22 12.02
N THR A 153 3.18 -3.82 12.59
CA THR A 153 3.24 -5.24 12.90
C THR A 153 2.23 -5.63 13.99
N ILE A 154 2.11 -4.83 15.05
CA ILE A 154 1.14 -5.06 16.13
C ILE A 154 -0.30 -5.01 15.59
N ILE A 155 -0.62 -3.98 14.79
CA ILE A 155 -1.94 -3.85 14.16
C ILE A 155 -2.22 -5.02 13.23
N SER A 156 -1.24 -5.47 12.44
CA SER A 156 -1.37 -6.64 11.58
C SER A 156 -1.70 -7.90 12.39
N TRP A 157 -1.03 -8.14 13.52
CA TRP A 157 -1.33 -9.27 14.40
C TRP A 157 -2.73 -9.19 14.99
N ILE A 158 -3.20 -8.01 15.39
CA ILE A 158 -4.56 -7.79 15.89
C ILE A 158 -5.59 -8.15 14.80
N ILE A 159 -5.36 -7.72 13.58
CA ILE A 159 -6.24 -8.03 12.43
C ILE A 159 -6.24 -9.54 12.18
N CYS A 160 -5.06 -10.19 12.10
CA CYS A 160 -4.96 -11.63 11.90
C CYS A 160 -5.64 -12.41 13.04
N ALA A 161 -5.48 -11.99 14.29
CA ALA A 161 -6.15 -12.61 15.43
C ALA A 161 -7.68 -12.45 15.34
N THR A 162 -8.17 -11.29 14.96
CA THR A 162 -9.60 -11.04 14.79
C THR A 162 -10.19 -11.90 13.67
N LEU A 163 -9.48 -12.08 12.56
CA LEU A 163 -9.89 -12.97 11.48
C LEU A 163 -9.90 -14.42 11.91
N HIS A 164 -8.84 -14.86 12.59
CA HIS A 164 -8.69 -16.25 13.04
C HIS A 164 -9.75 -16.67 14.08
N TYR A 165 -9.94 -15.86 15.14
CA TYR A 165 -10.85 -16.18 16.26
C TYR A 165 -12.27 -15.63 16.07
N GLY A 166 -12.44 -14.50 15.38
CA GLY A 166 -13.72 -13.82 15.25
C GLY A 166 -14.56 -14.29 14.09
N ILE A 167 -13.97 -14.55 12.93
CA ILE A 167 -14.68 -14.98 11.73
C ILE A 167 -14.61 -16.52 11.60
N GLY A 168 -13.46 -17.13 11.93
CA GLY A 168 -13.27 -18.58 11.82
C GLY A 168 -13.38 -19.08 10.37
N GLY A 169 -13.84 -20.32 10.18
CA GLY A 169 -14.03 -20.90 8.85
C GLY A 169 -12.74 -20.99 8.05
N GLU A 170 -12.71 -20.42 6.87
CA GLU A 170 -11.54 -20.44 5.97
C GLU A 170 -10.29 -19.73 6.55
N PHE A 171 -10.48 -18.80 7.49
CA PHE A 171 -9.39 -18.06 8.14
C PHE A 171 -8.80 -18.78 9.36
N SER A 172 -9.36 -19.94 9.77
CA SER A 172 -8.87 -20.71 10.93
C SER A 172 -7.45 -21.27 10.75
N THR A 173 -6.97 -21.39 9.52
CA THR A 173 -5.62 -21.83 9.18
C THR A 173 -4.61 -20.68 9.08
N THR A 174 -5.06 -19.42 9.21
CA THR A 174 -4.20 -18.25 9.08
C THR A 174 -3.29 -18.13 10.31
N PRO A 175 -1.96 -18.08 10.14
CA PRO A 175 -1.05 -17.91 11.26
C PRO A 175 -1.19 -16.52 11.88
N VAL A 176 -1.43 -16.48 13.21
CA VAL A 176 -1.68 -15.21 13.93
C VAL A 176 -0.41 -14.37 14.07
N PHE A 177 0.75 -15.03 14.30
CA PHE A 177 2.03 -14.39 14.58
C PHE A 177 3.07 -14.63 13.48
N GLN A 178 2.73 -14.36 12.24
CA GLN A 178 3.70 -14.47 11.15
C GLN A 178 4.30 -13.10 10.82
N ILE A 179 5.61 -13.06 10.64
CA ILE A 179 6.36 -11.90 10.21
C ILE A 179 6.98 -12.24 8.84
N SER A 180 6.69 -11.42 7.84
CA SER A 180 7.34 -11.49 6.54
C SER A 180 8.55 -10.55 6.50
N PRO A 181 9.79 -11.07 6.48
CA PRO A 181 10.98 -10.22 6.38
C PRO A 181 10.98 -9.35 5.11
N VAL A 182 10.46 -9.90 4.00
CA VAL A 182 10.34 -9.17 2.74
C VAL A 182 9.37 -7.99 2.87
N GLY A 183 8.22 -8.22 3.54
CA GLY A 183 7.24 -7.16 3.81
C GLY A 183 7.82 -6.05 4.69
N LEU A 184 8.58 -6.41 5.73
CA LEU A 184 9.24 -5.42 6.60
C LEU A 184 10.28 -4.58 5.86
N ILE A 185 11.16 -5.23 5.10
CA ILE A 185 12.21 -4.54 4.33
C ILE A 185 11.57 -3.62 3.27
N SER A 186 10.58 -4.11 2.53
CA SER A 186 9.87 -3.30 1.54
C SER A 186 9.16 -2.10 2.17
N GLY A 187 8.51 -2.28 3.32
CA GLY A 187 7.87 -1.20 4.06
C GLY A 187 8.85 -0.12 4.52
N VAL A 188 10.02 -0.51 5.03
CA VAL A 188 11.10 0.43 5.40
C VAL A 188 11.59 1.21 4.17
N VAL A 189 11.89 0.52 3.06
CA VAL A 189 12.37 1.16 1.83
C VAL A 189 11.34 2.14 1.29
N VAL A 190 10.08 1.72 1.18
CA VAL A 190 8.98 2.58 0.72
C VAL A 190 8.81 3.79 1.64
N GLY A 191 8.86 3.61 2.97
CA GLY A 191 8.78 4.69 3.94
C GLY A 191 9.87 5.74 3.75
N VAL A 192 11.12 5.31 3.63
CA VAL A 192 12.28 6.22 3.42
C VAL A 192 12.15 6.95 2.08
N VAL A 193 11.81 6.25 1.00
CA VAL A 193 11.60 6.84 -0.34
C VAL A 193 10.48 7.87 -0.30
N THR A 194 9.37 7.57 0.37
CA THR A 194 8.23 8.48 0.52
C THR A 194 8.64 9.79 1.19
N VAL A 195 9.37 9.72 2.31
CA VAL A 195 9.83 10.92 3.03
C VAL A 195 10.84 11.70 2.19
N PHE A 196 11.74 11.02 1.50
CA PHE A 196 12.70 11.69 0.60
C PHE A 196 12.00 12.45 -0.52
N LEU A 197 10.99 11.86 -1.16
CA LEU A 197 10.18 12.52 -2.20
C LEU A 197 9.36 13.68 -1.62
N ALA A 198 8.74 13.49 -0.46
CA ALA A 198 7.94 14.50 0.22
C ALA A 198 8.76 15.73 0.63
N ALA A 199 10.00 15.53 1.07
CA ALA A 199 10.89 16.61 1.51
C ALA A 199 11.41 17.50 0.35
N GLN A 200 11.33 17.06 -0.89
CA GLN A 200 11.90 17.81 -2.03
C GLN A 200 11.24 19.17 -2.25
N SER A 201 9.91 19.24 -2.23
CA SER A 201 9.17 20.48 -2.44
C SER A 201 9.41 21.49 -1.30
N PRO A 202 9.27 21.11 -0.01
CA PRO A 202 9.55 21.98 1.12
C PRO A 202 11.01 22.47 1.16
N ALA A 203 11.98 21.59 0.90
CA ALA A 203 13.40 21.96 0.89
C ALA A 203 13.73 23.05 -0.15
N LYS A 204 13.17 22.93 -1.36
CA LYS A 204 13.32 23.97 -2.40
C LYS A 204 12.66 25.28 -1.97
N ARG A 205 11.59 25.24 -1.18
CA ARG A 205 10.90 26.41 -0.66
C ARG A 205 11.74 27.12 0.40
N ALA A 206 12.32 26.37 1.36
CA ALA A 206 13.25 26.92 2.37
C ALA A 206 14.43 27.67 1.73
N ALA A 207 15.00 27.12 0.65
CA ALA A 207 16.12 27.73 -0.07
C ALA A 207 15.76 29.00 -0.85
N LYS A 208 14.49 29.31 -1.08
CA LYS A 208 14.02 30.52 -1.79
C LYS A 208 13.78 31.72 -0.87
N VAL A 209 13.92 31.54 0.44
CA VAL A 209 13.73 32.64 1.40
C VAL A 209 14.72 33.76 1.12
N SER A 210 14.22 35.01 1.07
CA SER A 210 15.07 36.19 0.92
C SER A 210 15.78 36.54 2.23
N PRO A 211 17.09 36.78 2.25
CA PRO A 211 17.80 37.20 3.45
C PRO A 211 17.23 38.48 4.08
N ILE A 212 16.93 39.46 3.24
CA ILE A 212 16.44 40.78 3.68
C ILE A 212 15.09 40.71 4.34
N SER A 213 14.13 39.98 3.75
CA SER A 213 12.80 39.81 4.32
C SER A 213 12.80 39.02 5.63
N ALA A 214 13.76 38.12 5.83
CA ALA A 214 13.87 37.34 7.07
C ALA A 214 14.42 38.17 8.24
N VAL A 215 15.35 39.11 7.97
CA VAL A 215 15.94 39.98 9.00
C VAL A 215 15.01 41.14 9.36
N SER A 216 14.28 41.69 8.37
CA SER A 216 13.37 42.83 8.60
C SER A 216 12.08 42.45 9.34
N GLY A 217 11.89 41.18 9.69
CA GLY A 217 10.66 40.71 10.33
C GLY A 217 9.41 40.74 9.43
N ASN A 218 9.52 41.30 8.23
CA ASN A 218 8.48 41.39 7.21
C ASN A 218 8.47 40.11 6.35
N VAL A 219 8.29 38.97 7.02
CA VAL A 219 8.15 37.71 6.32
C VAL A 219 6.80 37.70 5.60
N ASP A 220 6.85 37.91 4.30
CA ASP A 220 5.72 37.77 3.36
C ASP A 220 4.53 38.74 3.50
N ASN A 221 4.74 40.02 3.76
CA ASN A 221 3.70 41.02 3.45
C ASN A 221 3.71 41.48 1.98
N LYS A 222 4.26 40.67 1.06
CA LYS A 222 4.02 40.80 -0.39
C LYS A 222 2.83 39.99 -0.88
N SER A 223 1.90 39.58 -0.05
CA SER A 223 0.55 39.37 -0.54
C SER A 223 -0.05 40.72 -0.78
N SER A 224 0.08 41.14 -2.04
CA SER A 224 -0.53 42.32 -2.57
C SER A 224 -1.94 42.45 -2.02
N VAL A 225 -2.17 43.53 -1.32
CA VAL A 225 -3.50 44.08 -1.00
C VAL A 225 -4.16 44.45 -2.35
N LYS A 226 -4.51 43.43 -3.16
CA LYS A 226 -5.11 43.60 -4.47
C LYS A 226 -6.59 43.28 -4.52
N HIS A 227 -7.22 42.97 -3.39
CA HIS A 227 -8.67 42.92 -3.35
C HIS A 227 -9.13 43.58 -2.05
N ALA A 228 -9.55 44.81 -2.16
CA ALA A 228 -10.39 45.42 -1.15
C ALA A 228 -11.65 44.57 -1.04
N ILE A 229 -11.76 43.85 0.08
CA ILE A 229 -12.90 43.03 0.35
C ILE A 229 -14.06 43.95 0.61
N LYS A 230 -15.11 43.87 -0.20
CA LYS A 230 -16.38 44.50 0.07
C LYS A 230 -16.96 43.80 1.32
N PHE A 231 -16.77 44.45 2.48
CA PHE A 231 -17.32 43.95 3.74
C PHE A 231 -18.86 44.08 3.70
N SER A 232 -19.54 43.00 3.70
CA SER A 232 -20.96 42.93 4.06
C SER A 232 -21.05 42.73 5.58
N LEU A 233 -21.67 43.64 6.28
CA LEU A 233 -21.66 43.80 7.75
C LEU A 233 -22.21 42.62 8.58
N GLY A 234 -22.50 41.47 8.00
CA GLY A 234 -23.08 40.36 8.76
C GLY A 234 -22.26 39.06 8.81
N LYS A 235 -21.04 39.00 8.18
CA LYS A 235 -20.27 37.74 8.05
C LYS A 235 -18.75 37.99 8.08
N ILE A 236 -18.28 38.88 8.95
CA ILE A 236 -16.86 39.28 9.03
C ILE A 236 -16.00 38.05 9.39
N ASP A 237 -16.43 37.24 10.34
CA ASP A 237 -15.68 36.07 10.81
C ASP A 237 -15.50 35.01 9.71
N ASN A 238 -16.55 34.72 8.96
CA ASN A 238 -16.49 33.77 7.84
C ASN A 238 -15.65 34.31 6.68
N SER A 239 -15.75 35.59 6.36
CA SER A 239 -14.97 36.24 5.30
C SER A 239 -13.48 36.26 5.65
N LEU A 240 -13.13 36.56 6.90
CA LEU A 240 -11.76 36.58 7.40
C LEU A 240 -11.17 35.16 7.42
N GLY A 241 -11.93 34.17 7.87
CA GLY A 241 -11.53 32.76 7.89
C GLY A 241 -11.24 32.22 6.49
N ILE A 242 -12.12 32.49 5.53
CA ILE A 242 -11.95 32.08 4.11
C ILE A 242 -10.73 32.80 3.52
N HIS A 243 -10.55 34.09 3.78
CA HIS A 243 -9.41 34.85 3.26
C HIS A 243 -8.08 34.29 3.75
N HIS A 244 -7.94 34.01 5.06
CA HIS A 244 -6.74 33.40 5.62
C HIS A 244 -6.49 31.96 5.10
N ALA A 245 -7.56 31.18 4.90
CA ALA A 245 -7.45 29.83 4.36
C ALA A 245 -6.94 29.84 2.91
N VAL A 246 -7.40 30.79 2.08
CA VAL A 246 -7.10 30.86 0.65
C VAL A 246 -5.84 31.68 0.35
N GLU A 247 -5.35 32.48 1.29
CA GLU A 247 -4.18 33.38 1.10
C GLU A 247 -2.93 32.59 0.63
N LYS A 248 -2.74 31.37 1.10
CA LYS A 248 -1.66 30.47 0.65
C LYS A 248 -2.22 29.35 -0.24
N LYS A 249 -2.69 29.67 -1.44
CA LYS A 249 -3.34 28.74 -2.39
C LYS A 249 -2.66 27.38 -2.51
N LYS A 250 -1.32 27.34 -2.51
CA LYS A 250 -0.57 26.08 -2.60
C LYS A 250 -0.73 25.21 -1.34
N ASN A 251 -0.73 25.83 -0.16
CA ASN A 251 -0.89 25.09 1.10
C ASN A 251 -2.32 24.60 1.29
N TRP A 252 -3.29 25.44 0.92
CA TRP A 252 -4.70 25.10 0.88
C TRP A 252 -4.94 23.91 -0.07
N PHE A 253 -4.40 23.95 -1.30
CA PHE A 253 -4.52 22.84 -2.25
C PHE A 253 -3.89 21.55 -1.72
N LEU A 254 -2.71 21.62 -1.09
CA LEU A 254 -2.06 20.43 -0.51
C LEU A 254 -2.90 19.81 0.61
N MET A 255 -3.47 20.62 1.50
CA MET A 255 -4.36 20.14 2.55
C MET A 255 -5.63 19.51 1.98
N THR A 256 -6.31 20.21 1.07
CA THR A 256 -7.54 19.71 0.44
C THR A 256 -7.28 18.43 -0.34
N ALA A 257 -6.19 18.36 -1.12
CA ALA A 257 -5.80 17.17 -1.84
C ALA A 257 -5.46 16.00 -0.91
N SER A 258 -4.82 16.26 0.23
CA SER A 258 -4.54 15.23 1.23
C SER A 258 -5.83 14.64 1.82
N PHE A 259 -6.80 15.47 2.20
CA PHE A 259 -8.10 15.01 2.70
C PHE A 259 -8.90 14.26 1.62
N ALA A 260 -8.92 14.80 0.39
CA ALA A 260 -9.59 14.15 -0.74
C ALA A 260 -9.00 12.76 -1.02
N LEU A 261 -7.67 12.63 -1.00
CA LEU A 261 -7.01 11.34 -1.16
C LEU A 261 -7.30 10.36 -0.02
N THR A 262 -7.38 10.84 1.23
CA THR A 262 -7.76 9.99 2.37
C THR A 262 -9.17 9.43 2.19
N ILE A 263 -10.12 10.27 1.79
CA ILE A 263 -11.50 9.85 1.49
C ILE A 263 -11.50 8.84 0.33
N MET A 264 -10.76 9.13 -0.75
CA MET A 264 -10.63 8.24 -1.91
C MET A 264 -10.04 6.89 -1.53
N LEU A 265 -9.08 6.84 -0.59
CA LEU A 265 -8.53 5.58 -0.05
C LEU A 265 -9.60 4.73 0.64
N VAL A 266 -10.45 5.35 1.48
CA VAL A 266 -11.54 4.64 2.16
C VAL A 266 -12.51 4.04 1.14
N PHE A 267 -12.92 4.82 0.12
CA PHE A 267 -13.78 4.31 -0.94
C PHE A 267 -13.12 3.20 -1.77
N SER A 268 -11.84 3.36 -2.13
CA SER A 268 -11.10 2.33 -2.86
C SER A 268 -11.02 1.03 -2.08
N PHE A 269 -10.79 1.11 -0.78
CA PHE A 269 -10.78 -0.08 0.09
C PHE A 269 -12.15 -0.76 0.16
N SER A 270 -13.23 0.01 0.24
CA SER A 270 -14.59 -0.53 0.20
C SER A 270 -14.88 -1.27 -1.11
N VAL A 271 -14.50 -0.70 -2.25
CA VAL A 271 -14.65 -1.35 -3.57
C VAL A 271 -13.86 -2.66 -3.64
N ILE A 272 -12.63 -2.69 -3.11
CA ILE A 272 -11.81 -3.91 -3.08
C ILE A 272 -12.46 -4.99 -2.23
N LEU A 273 -13.02 -4.63 -1.08
CA LEU A 273 -13.74 -5.59 -0.22
C LEU A 273 -14.99 -6.16 -0.93
N ASP A 274 -15.74 -5.34 -1.64
CA ASP A 274 -16.92 -5.81 -2.37
C ASP A 274 -16.53 -6.69 -3.56
N PHE A 275 -15.45 -6.34 -4.25
CA PHE A 275 -14.87 -7.18 -5.32
C PHE A 275 -14.35 -8.52 -4.78
N ALA A 276 -13.66 -8.51 -3.63
CA ALA A 276 -13.19 -9.73 -2.99
C ALA A 276 -14.34 -10.66 -2.59
N LYS A 277 -15.45 -10.11 -2.05
CA LYS A 277 -16.66 -10.88 -1.74
C LYS A 277 -17.29 -11.55 -2.96
N GLN A 278 -17.21 -10.92 -4.14
CA GLN A 278 -17.72 -11.51 -5.38
C GLN A 278 -16.81 -12.60 -5.95
N LEU A 279 -15.49 -12.49 -5.70
CA LEU A 279 -14.51 -13.48 -6.15
C LEU A 279 -14.50 -14.77 -5.32
N VAL A 280 -14.71 -14.68 -4.02
CA VAL A 280 -14.68 -15.84 -3.12
C VAL A 280 -15.63 -16.97 -3.59
N PRO A 281 -16.91 -16.72 -3.94
CA PRO A 281 -17.78 -17.78 -4.46
C PRO A 281 -17.32 -18.38 -5.79
N SER A 282 -16.73 -17.57 -6.68
CA SER A 282 -16.26 -18.04 -7.99
C SER A 282 -14.99 -18.90 -7.88
N LEU A 283 -14.17 -18.65 -6.87
CA LEU A 283 -12.97 -19.46 -6.59
C LEU A 283 -13.32 -20.78 -5.92
N SER A 284 -14.38 -20.81 -5.11
CA SER A 284 -14.84 -22.03 -4.43
C SER A 284 -15.55 -23.00 -5.39
N VAL A 285 -16.20 -22.52 -6.44
CA VAL A 285 -16.87 -23.37 -7.45
C VAL A 285 -15.84 -24.04 -8.38
N THR A 286 -14.73 -23.38 -8.71
CA THR A 286 -13.68 -23.96 -9.57
C THR A 286 -12.83 -25.04 -8.87
N SER A 287 -12.95 -25.15 -7.55
CA SER A 287 -12.26 -26.22 -6.78
C SER A 287 -13.15 -27.41 -6.45
N ALA A 288 -14.40 -27.42 -6.93
CA ALA A 288 -15.43 -28.45 -6.63
C ALA A 288 -15.76 -29.34 -7.84
N ASP A 289 -15.22 -29.06 -9.04
CA ASP A 289 -15.22 -29.92 -10.21
C ASP A 289 -13.81 -30.52 -10.42
#